data_6936911a415c00bd0144e418b69fabfb
#
_entry.id   6936911a415c00bd0144e418b69fabfb
#
_cell.length_a   1.000
_cell.length_b   1.000
_cell.length_c   1.000
_cell.angle_alpha   90.00
_cell.angle_beta   90.00
_cell.angle_gamma   90.00
#
_symmetry.space_group_name_H-M   'P 1'
#
loop_
_entity.id
_entity.type
_entity.pdbx_description
1 polymer ?
#
loop_
_entity_poly.entity_id
_entity_poly.type
_entity_poly.pdbx_seq_one_letter_code
_entity_poly.pdbx_strand_id
1 'polypeptide(L)'
;MDDTLKGKVALVTGAGSGLGEATAHAFARAGATVACLDLKQDGAEQVAASVRSSGGASLALRCDVSDADSVFGAVGAVVERFGRLDVAVSCAAVDYVCSVADMTIEQWDRVVAVNLRGPFLIAKAALPAMRRQRYGHIVNVASTAALRAWGNAAAYHATKWGLRGFGRGLGVEGREDGIRVTTIIPGGMRTHWFDNFPEQGIPLPDERHLQDPANVAEAILFAVRVPSGSVVQELMVTPLTETSWP
;
A
#
# COMPACT_ATOMS: atom_id res chain seq x y z
N MET A 1 17.90 11.45 -13.99
CA MET A 1 16.93 10.46 -13.48
C MET A 1 17.60 9.61 -12.41
N ASP A 2 16.89 9.32 -11.33
CA ASP A 2 17.37 8.39 -10.32
C ASP A 2 17.10 6.96 -10.81
N ASP A 3 18.13 6.24 -11.18
CA ASP A 3 18.02 4.89 -11.79
C ASP A 3 18.16 3.76 -10.76
N THR A 4 17.92 4.04 -9.48
CA THR A 4 18.14 3.05 -8.39
C THR A 4 17.24 1.83 -8.46
N LEU A 5 16.07 1.92 -9.12
CA LEU A 5 15.16 0.79 -9.36
C LEU A 5 15.13 0.37 -10.85
N LYS A 6 16.11 0.75 -11.64
CA LYS A 6 16.20 0.34 -13.05
C LYS A 6 16.19 -1.17 -13.22
N GLY A 7 15.32 -1.65 -14.11
CA GLY A 7 15.14 -3.09 -14.35
C GLY A 7 14.36 -3.84 -13.26
N LYS A 8 13.83 -3.12 -12.27
CA LYS A 8 12.92 -3.68 -11.25
C LYS A 8 11.47 -3.52 -11.66
N VAL A 9 10.62 -4.44 -11.23
CA VAL A 9 9.17 -4.40 -11.42
C VAL A 9 8.52 -4.22 -10.06
N ALA A 10 7.74 -3.15 -9.93
CA ALA A 10 6.95 -2.84 -8.75
C ALA A 10 5.46 -2.95 -9.04
N LEU A 11 4.71 -3.53 -8.13
CA LEU A 11 3.25 -3.60 -8.14
C LEU A 11 2.73 -2.73 -7.00
N VAL A 12 1.74 -1.88 -7.28
CA VAL A 12 1.11 -1.00 -6.29
C VAL A 12 -0.40 -1.18 -6.35
N THR A 13 -1.04 -1.55 -5.23
CA THR A 13 -2.51 -1.62 -5.12
C THR A 13 -3.09 -0.30 -4.63
N GLY A 14 -4.33 0.01 -5.02
CA GLY A 14 -4.92 1.33 -4.76
C GLY A 14 -4.16 2.43 -5.50
N ALA A 15 -3.59 2.10 -6.67
CA ALA A 15 -2.71 2.98 -7.42
C ALA A 15 -3.46 4.09 -8.16
N GLY A 16 -4.79 4.03 -8.24
CA GLY A 16 -5.60 5.01 -8.97
C GLY A 16 -5.72 6.38 -8.28
N SER A 17 -5.27 6.53 -7.04
CA SER A 17 -5.31 7.81 -6.32
C SER A 17 -4.41 7.84 -5.09
N GLY A 18 -4.22 9.03 -4.51
CA GLY A 18 -3.64 9.26 -3.19
C GLY A 18 -2.23 8.68 -3.02
N LEU A 19 -2.01 7.90 -1.94
CA LEU A 19 -0.69 7.34 -1.65
C LEU A 19 -0.25 6.30 -2.70
N GLY A 20 -1.19 5.50 -3.23
CA GLY A 20 -0.88 4.53 -4.27
C GLY A 20 -0.39 5.19 -5.56
N GLU A 21 -1.07 6.23 -6.02
CA GLU A 21 -0.66 7.07 -7.14
C GLU A 21 0.72 7.71 -6.90
N ALA A 22 0.90 8.37 -5.76
CA ALA A 22 2.17 9.00 -5.40
C ALA A 22 3.33 7.98 -5.37
N THR A 23 3.07 6.76 -4.86
CA THR A 23 4.05 5.66 -4.81
C THR A 23 4.39 5.18 -6.23
N ALA A 24 3.38 5.02 -7.10
CA ALA A 24 3.59 4.64 -8.50
C ALA A 24 4.50 5.64 -9.22
N HIS A 25 4.25 6.94 -9.06
CA HIS A 25 5.09 7.99 -9.61
C HIS A 25 6.50 8.00 -9.02
N ALA A 26 6.66 7.84 -7.71
CA ALA A 26 7.98 7.80 -7.06
C ALA A 26 8.83 6.63 -7.59
N PHE A 27 8.22 5.45 -7.72
CA PHE A 27 8.93 4.27 -8.25
C PHE A 27 9.28 4.41 -9.73
N ALA A 28 8.38 4.98 -10.54
CA ALA A 28 8.66 5.26 -11.95
C ALA A 28 9.82 6.26 -12.11
N ARG A 29 9.84 7.34 -11.32
CA ARG A 29 10.98 8.28 -11.31
C ARG A 29 12.30 7.62 -10.92
N ALA A 30 12.25 6.59 -10.09
CA ALA A 30 13.40 5.77 -9.70
C ALA A 30 13.81 4.70 -10.75
N GLY A 31 13.14 4.65 -11.89
CA GLY A 31 13.45 3.76 -13.02
C GLY A 31 12.77 2.40 -12.97
N ALA A 32 11.84 2.16 -12.05
CA ALA A 32 11.06 0.91 -12.02
C ALA A 32 10.02 0.87 -13.14
N THR A 33 9.70 -0.35 -13.61
CA THR A 33 8.45 -0.62 -14.30
C THR A 33 7.35 -0.79 -13.24
N VAL A 34 6.24 -0.04 -13.36
CA VAL A 34 5.19 0.00 -12.34
C VAL A 34 3.88 -0.62 -12.85
N ALA A 35 3.41 -1.65 -12.17
CA ALA A 35 2.05 -2.15 -12.33
C ALA A 35 1.12 -1.43 -11.36
N CYS A 36 0.22 -0.61 -11.91
CA CYS A 36 -0.81 0.15 -11.19
C CYS A 36 -2.06 -0.71 -11.10
N LEU A 37 -2.38 -1.19 -9.90
CA LEU A 37 -3.55 -2.01 -9.62
C LEU A 37 -4.59 -1.21 -8.85
N ASP A 38 -5.83 -1.19 -9.32
CA ASP A 38 -6.94 -0.53 -8.63
C ASP A 38 -8.26 -1.27 -8.87
N LEU A 39 -9.23 -1.10 -7.96
CA LEU A 39 -10.60 -1.57 -8.17
C LEU A 39 -11.24 -0.86 -9.36
N LYS A 40 -10.94 0.45 -9.54
CA LYS A 40 -11.39 1.29 -10.63
C LYS A 40 -10.32 1.26 -11.75
N GLN A 41 -10.63 0.55 -12.83
CA GLN A 41 -9.73 0.44 -14.00
C GLN A 41 -9.29 1.80 -14.54
N ASP A 42 -10.23 2.76 -14.62
CA ASP A 42 -9.95 4.09 -15.19
C ASP A 42 -8.93 4.86 -14.34
N GLY A 43 -9.00 4.77 -13.01
CA GLY A 43 -8.02 5.38 -12.11
C GLY A 43 -6.62 4.78 -12.31
N ALA A 44 -6.53 3.45 -12.35
CA ALA A 44 -5.26 2.76 -12.61
C ALA A 44 -4.67 3.15 -13.98
N GLU A 45 -5.50 3.25 -15.03
CA GLU A 45 -5.06 3.63 -16.38
C GLU A 45 -4.62 5.09 -16.44
N GLN A 46 -5.32 6.00 -15.77
CA GLN A 46 -4.94 7.41 -15.71
C GLN A 46 -3.53 7.58 -15.13
N VAL A 47 -3.25 6.92 -14.00
CA VAL A 47 -1.93 6.97 -13.36
C VAL A 47 -0.87 6.29 -14.24
N ALA A 48 -1.17 5.12 -14.80
CA ALA A 48 -0.24 4.46 -15.70
C ALA A 48 0.06 5.28 -16.96
N ALA A 49 -0.93 5.94 -17.55
CA ALA A 49 -0.73 6.85 -18.69
C ALA A 49 0.15 8.05 -18.30
N SER A 50 -0.05 8.64 -17.11
CA SER A 50 0.78 9.71 -16.58
C SER A 50 2.23 9.28 -16.39
N VAL A 51 2.47 8.07 -15.87
CA VAL A 51 3.82 7.49 -15.77
C VAL A 51 4.46 7.34 -17.15
N ARG A 52 3.72 6.81 -18.14
CA ARG A 52 4.25 6.66 -19.52
C ARG A 52 4.54 7.99 -20.19
N SER A 53 3.68 9.00 -20.02
CA SER A 53 3.89 10.34 -20.57
C SER A 53 5.13 11.04 -20.00
N SER A 54 5.54 10.66 -18.78
CA SER A 54 6.77 11.12 -18.12
C SER A 54 8.00 10.27 -18.48
N GLY A 55 7.87 9.35 -19.45
CA GLY A 55 8.98 8.50 -19.92
C GLY A 55 9.20 7.21 -19.10
N GLY A 56 8.36 6.92 -18.13
CA GLY A 56 8.41 5.68 -17.35
C GLY A 56 7.71 4.50 -18.06
N ALA A 57 7.92 3.30 -17.54
CA ALA A 57 7.22 2.09 -17.98
C ALA A 57 6.12 1.71 -16.97
N SER A 58 4.91 1.45 -17.46
CA SER A 58 3.79 1.07 -16.59
C SER A 58 2.77 0.16 -17.25
N LEU A 59 2.02 -0.54 -16.41
CA LEU A 59 0.87 -1.38 -16.77
C LEU A 59 -0.28 -1.05 -15.81
N ALA A 60 -1.51 -0.91 -16.32
CA ALA A 60 -2.70 -0.76 -15.51
C ALA A 60 -3.51 -2.06 -15.51
N LEU A 61 -3.97 -2.47 -14.35
CA LEU A 61 -4.82 -3.64 -14.19
C LEU A 61 -5.94 -3.36 -13.18
N ARG A 62 -7.16 -3.80 -13.53
CA ARG A 62 -8.24 -3.84 -12.54
C ARG A 62 -7.96 -4.96 -11.55
N CYS A 63 -8.04 -4.64 -10.25
CA CYS A 63 -7.85 -5.63 -9.19
C CYS A 63 -8.71 -5.29 -7.96
N ASP A 64 -9.63 -6.17 -7.60
CA ASP A 64 -10.25 -6.16 -6.28
C ASP A 64 -9.35 -6.96 -5.33
N VAL A 65 -8.67 -6.27 -4.42
CA VAL A 65 -7.75 -6.91 -3.45
C VAL A 65 -8.48 -7.82 -2.44
N SER A 66 -9.80 -7.71 -2.31
CA SER A 66 -10.59 -8.60 -1.46
C SER A 66 -10.98 -9.91 -2.14
N ASP A 67 -10.77 -10.03 -3.45
CA ASP A 67 -11.08 -11.22 -4.25
C ASP A 67 -9.79 -11.96 -4.61
N ALA A 68 -9.73 -13.26 -4.28
CA ALA A 68 -8.53 -14.06 -4.47
C ALA A 68 -8.20 -14.26 -5.97
N ASP A 69 -9.20 -14.57 -6.78
CA ASP A 69 -8.99 -14.83 -8.21
C ASP A 69 -8.54 -13.57 -8.93
N SER A 70 -9.12 -12.41 -8.57
CA SER A 70 -8.71 -11.09 -9.06
C SER A 70 -7.24 -10.81 -8.72
N VAL A 71 -6.82 -11.05 -7.48
CA VAL A 71 -5.43 -10.82 -7.03
C VAL A 71 -4.46 -11.76 -7.74
N PHE A 72 -4.75 -13.07 -7.74
CA PHE A 72 -3.86 -14.06 -8.38
C PHE A 72 -3.76 -13.83 -9.89
N GLY A 73 -4.87 -13.47 -10.55
CA GLY A 73 -4.89 -13.11 -11.96
C GLY A 73 -4.04 -11.87 -12.25
N ALA A 74 -4.21 -10.79 -11.49
CA ALA A 74 -3.47 -9.55 -11.68
C ALA A 74 -1.96 -9.72 -11.42
N VAL A 75 -1.57 -10.36 -10.31
CA VAL A 75 -0.14 -10.64 -10.01
C VAL A 75 0.46 -11.58 -11.05
N GLY A 76 -0.30 -12.61 -11.46
CA GLY A 76 0.11 -13.53 -12.54
C GLY A 76 0.40 -12.79 -13.84
N ALA A 77 -0.49 -11.90 -14.27
CA ALA A 77 -0.31 -11.08 -15.48
C ALA A 77 0.94 -10.19 -15.41
N VAL A 78 1.25 -9.61 -14.24
CA VAL A 78 2.50 -8.84 -14.04
C VAL A 78 3.72 -9.73 -14.20
N VAL A 79 3.73 -10.89 -13.56
CA VAL A 79 4.87 -11.84 -13.62
C VAL A 79 5.02 -12.41 -15.04
N GLU A 80 3.95 -12.75 -15.71
CA GLU A 80 3.96 -13.22 -17.11
C GLU A 80 4.51 -12.14 -18.05
N ARG A 81 4.05 -10.90 -17.91
CA ARG A 81 4.42 -9.78 -18.78
C ARG A 81 5.87 -9.36 -18.64
N PHE A 82 6.42 -9.37 -17.41
CA PHE A 82 7.74 -8.81 -17.11
C PHE A 82 8.78 -9.84 -16.66
N GLY A 83 8.39 -11.12 -16.47
CA GLY A 83 9.27 -12.20 -16.04
C GLY A 83 9.69 -12.14 -14.58
N ARG A 84 9.27 -11.09 -13.84
CA ARG A 84 9.69 -10.82 -12.46
C ARG A 84 8.70 -9.94 -11.70
N LEU A 85 8.81 -9.98 -10.35
CA LEU A 85 8.16 -9.03 -9.45
C LEU A 85 9.12 -8.75 -8.28
N ASP A 86 9.63 -7.52 -8.17
CA ASP A 86 10.64 -7.15 -7.17
C ASP A 86 10.04 -6.49 -5.93
N VAL A 87 9.01 -5.68 -6.11
CA VAL A 87 8.36 -4.94 -5.03
C VAL A 87 6.85 -5.07 -5.15
N ALA A 88 6.17 -5.37 -4.04
CA ALA A 88 4.71 -5.35 -3.95
C ALA A 88 4.28 -4.42 -2.82
N VAL A 89 3.54 -3.35 -3.16
CA VAL A 89 3.07 -2.34 -2.21
C VAL A 89 1.56 -2.43 -2.06
N SER A 90 1.10 -2.71 -0.83
CA SER A 90 -0.32 -2.77 -0.48
C SER A 90 -0.78 -1.42 0.07
N CYS A 91 -1.29 -0.52 -0.82
CA CYS A 91 -1.86 0.78 -0.44
C CYS A 91 -3.38 0.77 -0.37
N ALA A 92 -4.07 -0.14 -1.08
CA ALA A 92 -5.53 -0.22 -1.08
C ALA A 92 -6.08 -0.38 0.34
N ALA A 93 -7.04 0.46 0.72
CA ALA A 93 -7.70 0.41 2.01
C ALA A 93 -9.09 1.04 1.95
N VAL A 94 -9.95 0.66 2.88
CA VAL A 94 -11.29 1.22 3.10
C VAL A 94 -11.55 1.39 4.60
N ASP A 95 -12.51 2.25 4.94
CA ASP A 95 -13.03 2.39 6.30
C ASP A 95 -14.51 2.76 6.28
N TYR A 96 -15.20 2.49 7.38
CA TYR A 96 -16.54 2.98 7.72
C TYR A 96 -16.47 3.59 9.10
N VAL A 97 -16.60 4.91 9.17
CA VAL A 97 -16.46 5.66 10.43
C VAL A 97 -17.76 5.61 11.20
N CYS A 98 -17.94 4.60 12.04
CA CYS A 98 -19.11 4.40 12.88
C CYS A 98 -18.76 3.62 14.15
N SER A 99 -19.63 3.69 15.15
CA SER A 99 -19.47 2.90 16.38
C SER A 99 -19.60 1.40 16.09
N VAL A 100 -19.06 0.56 16.97
CA VAL A 100 -19.25 -0.91 16.87
C VAL A 100 -20.73 -1.30 16.93
N ALA A 101 -21.54 -0.53 17.66
CA ALA A 101 -22.98 -0.79 17.78
C ALA A 101 -23.75 -0.51 16.47
N ASP A 102 -23.28 0.44 15.68
CA ASP A 102 -23.92 0.86 14.42
C ASP A 102 -23.33 0.18 13.18
N MET A 103 -22.13 -0.41 13.29
CA MET A 103 -21.44 -1.07 12.20
C MET A 103 -22.16 -2.37 11.80
N THR A 104 -22.48 -2.52 10.51
CA THR A 104 -23.01 -3.78 10.02
C THR A 104 -21.92 -4.84 9.88
N ILE A 105 -22.33 -6.11 9.86
CA ILE A 105 -21.39 -7.22 9.65
C ILE A 105 -20.71 -7.10 8.27
N GLU A 106 -21.44 -6.70 7.24
CA GLU A 106 -20.93 -6.52 5.89
C GLU A 106 -19.88 -5.41 5.81
N GLN A 107 -20.05 -4.31 6.57
CA GLN A 107 -19.06 -3.23 6.68
C GLN A 107 -17.78 -3.74 7.35
N TRP A 108 -17.92 -4.44 8.48
CA TRP A 108 -16.80 -5.07 9.16
C TRP A 108 -16.04 -6.03 8.22
N ASP A 109 -16.77 -6.96 7.58
CA ASP A 109 -16.20 -7.96 6.68
C ASP A 109 -15.50 -7.30 5.50
N ARG A 110 -16.06 -6.19 4.94
CA ARG A 110 -15.41 -5.43 3.86
C ARG A 110 -14.10 -4.80 4.31
N VAL A 111 -14.05 -4.19 5.50
CA VAL A 111 -12.82 -3.60 6.04
C VAL A 111 -11.74 -4.67 6.24
N VAL A 112 -12.11 -5.80 6.82
CA VAL A 112 -11.18 -6.94 7.03
C VAL A 112 -10.71 -7.52 5.70
N ALA A 113 -11.63 -7.72 4.75
CA ALA A 113 -11.31 -8.29 3.44
C ALA A 113 -10.33 -7.42 2.65
N VAL A 114 -10.51 -6.09 2.67
CA VAL A 114 -9.63 -5.18 1.93
C VAL A 114 -8.33 -4.91 2.68
N ASN A 115 -8.40 -4.51 3.96
CA ASN A 115 -7.25 -3.95 4.66
C ASN A 115 -6.30 -5.00 5.26
N LEU A 116 -6.77 -6.23 5.49
CA LEU A 116 -5.96 -7.28 6.11
C LEU A 116 -5.83 -8.51 5.20
N ARG A 117 -6.95 -9.06 4.72
CA ARG A 117 -6.91 -10.20 3.80
C ARG A 117 -6.29 -9.82 2.45
N GLY A 118 -6.55 -8.62 1.93
CA GLY A 118 -5.99 -8.13 0.67
C GLY A 118 -4.45 -8.16 0.65
N PRO A 119 -3.75 -7.53 1.57
CA PRO A 119 -2.29 -7.62 1.70
C PRO A 119 -1.77 -9.05 1.85
N PHE A 120 -2.47 -9.92 2.57
CA PHE A 120 -2.16 -11.35 2.63
C PHE A 120 -2.25 -12.00 1.25
N LEU A 121 -3.31 -11.74 0.48
CA LEU A 121 -3.48 -12.30 -0.87
C LEU A 121 -2.40 -11.79 -1.83
N ILE A 122 -2.08 -10.50 -1.81
CA ILE A 122 -0.98 -9.90 -2.59
C ILE A 122 0.36 -10.57 -2.25
N ALA A 123 0.67 -10.70 -0.96
CA ALA A 123 1.89 -11.38 -0.53
C ALA A 123 1.92 -12.84 -1.01
N LYS A 124 0.83 -13.59 -0.78
CA LYS A 124 0.71 -14.99 -1.19
C LYS A 124 0.89 -15.18 -2.70
N ALA A 125 0.36 -14.28 -3.53
CA ALA A 125 0.51 -14.33 -4.98
C ALA A 125 1.92 -13.93 -5.44
N ALA A 126 2.58 -12.97 -4.76
CA ALA A 126 3.91 -12.49 -5.11
C ALA A 126 5.05 -13.45 -4.69
N LEU A 127 4.89 -14.12 -3.55
CA LEU A 127 5.93 -14.98 -2.96
C LEU A 127 6.52 -16.02 -3.93
N PRO A 128 5.77 -16.75 -4.78
CA PRO A 128 6.37 -17.73 -5.68
C PRO A 128 7.38 -17.13 -6.66
N ALA A 129 7.11 -15.93 -7.19
CA ALA A 129 8.04 -15.23 -8.09
C ALA A 129 9.26 -14.72 -7.29
N MET A 130 9.05 -14.10 -6.15
CA MET A 130 10.11 -13.56 -5.30
C MET A 130 11.04 -14.66 -4.77
N ARG A 131 10.51 -15.84 -4.40
CA ARG A 131 11.29 -17.01 -4.00
C ARG A 131 12.19 -17.52 -5.10
N ARG A 132 11.66 -17.66 -6.33
CA ARG A 132 12.48 -18.06 -7.49
C ARG A 132 13.60 -17.06 -7.77
N GLN A 133 13.35 -15.77 -7.55
CA GLN A 133 14.34 -14.69 -7.73
C GLN A 133 15.38 -14.63 -6.61
N ARG A 134 15.11 -15.25 -5.46
CA ARG A 134 15.89 -15.08 -4.21
C ARG A 134 15.98 -13.60 -3.81
N TYR A 135 14.95 -12.85 -4.15
CA TYR A 135 14.83 -11.41 -3.94
C TYR A 135 13.38 -10.99 -4.01
N GLY A 136 12.95 -10.16 -3.08
CA GLY A 136 11.65 -9.51 -3.08
C GLY A 136 11.54 -8.49 -1.96
N HIS A 137 10.59 -7.55 -2.11
CA HIS A 137 10.25 -6.62 -1.05
C HIS A 137 8.74 -6.41 -1.00
N ILE A 138 8.11 -6.82 0.09
CA ILE A 138 6.70 -6.60 0.36
C ILE A 138 6.57 -5.38 1.28
N VAL A 139 5.78 -4.40 0.87
CA VAL A 139 5.52 -3.18 1.64
C VAL A 139 4.04 -3.12 2.00
N ASN A 140 3.74 -3.15 3.28
CA ASN A 140 2.39 -3.02 3.82
C ASN A 140 2.16 -1.60 4.33
N VAL A 141 1.13 -0.93 3.84
CA VAL A 141 0.74 0.40 4.33
C VAL A 141 -0.26 0.22 5.48
N ALA A 142 0.24 0.35 6.70
CA ALA A 142 -0.57 0.39 7.90
C ALA A 142 -1.17 1.81 8.12
N SER A 143 -1.08 2.33 9.30
CA SER A 143 -1.51 3.68 9.71
C SER A 143 -1.05 3.90 11.15
N THR A 144 -1.03 5.14 11.61
CA THR A 144 -0.99 5.46 13.04
C THR A 144 -2.11 4.77 13.82
N ALA A 145 -3.20 4.37 13.17
CA ALA A 145 -4.23 3.47 13.70
C ALA A 145 -3.70 2.09 14.18
N ALA A 146 -2.49 1.70 13.81
CA ALA A 146 -1.81 0.49 14.30
C ALA A 146 -0.97 0.74 15.58
N LEU A 147 -1.04 1.95 16.15
CA LEU A 147 -0.28 2.36 17.34
C LEU A 147 -1.15 2.99 18.41
N ARG A 148 -2.16 3.76 18.02
CA ARG A 148 -3.11 4.44 18.91
C ARG A 148 -4.54 4.20 18.44
N ALA A 149 -5.52 4.53 19.28
CA ALA A 149 -6.93 4.36 18.98
C ALA A 149 -7.72 5.66 19.16
N TRP A 150 -8.81 5.76 18.41
CA TRP A 150 -9.83 6.80 18.53
C TRP A 150 -11.22 6.20 18.28
N GLY A 151 -12.26 6.92 18.65
CA GLY A 151 -13.64 6.45 18.48
C GLY A 151 -14.05 6.23 17.03
N ASN A 152 -15.05 5.39 16.81
CA ASN A 152 -15.68 5.13 15.52
C ASN A 152 -14.77 4.54 14.42
N ALA A 153 -13.68 3.89 14.79
CA ALA A 153 -12.72 3.29 13.86
C ALA A 153 -12.26 1.89 14.29
N ALA A 154 -13.07 1.14 15.06
CA ALA A 154 -12.64 -0.13 15.64
C ALA A 154 -12.23 -1.17 14.58
N ALA A 155 -12.97 -1.29 13.46
CA ALA A 155 -12.63 -2.21 12.38
C ALA A 155 -11.29 -1.81 11.70
N TYR A 156 -11.12 -0.51 11.46
CA TYR A 156 -9.88 0.02 10.88
C TYR A 156 -8.68 -0.25 11.81
N HIS A 157 -8.81 0.06 13.10
CA HIS A 157 -7.79 -0.27 14.11
C HIS A 157 -7.45 -1.76 14.09
N ALA A 158 -8.46 -2.64 14.17
CA ALA A 158 -8.24 -4.08 14.18
C ALA A 158 -7.43 -4.54 12.95
N THR A 159 -7.76 -4.02 11.76
CA THR A 159 -7.05 -4.40 10.54
C THR A 159 -5.63 -3.84 10.47
N LYS A 160 -5.41 -2.59 10.92
CA LYS A 160 -4.08 -1.96 10.85
C LYS A 160 -3.13 -2.53 11.92
N TRP A 161 -3.61 -2.86 13.11
CA TRP A 161 -2.86 -3.65 14.09
C TRP A 161 -2.55 -5.06 13.59
N GLY A 162 -3.54 -5.74 13.01
CA GLY A 162 -3.37 -7.07 12.41
C GLY A 162 -2.35 -7.06 11.27
N LEU A 163 -2.40 -6.04 10.39
CA LEU A 163 -1.46 -5.89 9.28
C LEU A 163 -0.01 -5.71 9.75
N ARG A 164 0.19 -4.96 10.83
CA ARG A 164 1.51 -4.81 11.45
C ARG A 164 2.04 -6.14 11.99
N GLY A 165 1.20 -6.92 12.68
CA GLY A 165 1.54 -8.28 13.14
C GLY A 165 1.83 -9.22 11.97
N PHE A 166 0.99 -9.21 10.92
CA PHE A 166 1.21 -9.98 9.70
C PHE A 166 2.55 -9.65 9.04
N GLY A 167 2.88 -8.35 8.89
CA GLY A 167 4.14 -7.92 8.31
C GLY A 167 5.37 -8.45 9.06
N ARG A 168 5.32 -8.47 10.40
CA ARG A 168 6.39 -9.02 11.23
C ARG A 168 6.56 -10.53 11.04
N GLY A 169 5.46 -11.30 11.04
CA GLY A 169 5.48 -12.74 10.82
C GLY A 169 6.03 -13.08 9.43
N LEU A 170 5.50 -12.44 8.40
CA LEU A 170 5.94 -12.63 7.01
C LEU A 170 7.42 -12.26 6.82
N GLY A 171 7.90 -11.22 7.51
CA GLY A 171 9.30 -10.81 7.47
C GLY A 171 10.25 -11.87 8.05
N VAL A 172 9.81 -12.63 9.04
CA VAL A 172 10.59 -13.77 9.57
C VAL A 172 10.61 -14.93 8.58
N GLU A 173 9.44 -15.26 8.00
CA GLU A 173 9.30 -16.35 7.02
C GLU A 173 10.10 -16.11 5.73
N GLY A 174 10.19 -14.85 5.29
CA GLY A 174 10.83 -14.47 4.01
C GLY A 174 12.36 -14.42 4.03
N ARG A 175 12.99 -14.43 5.22
CA ARG A 175 14.45 -14.18 5.37
C ARG A 175 15.31 -15.12 4.55
N GLU A 176 15.05 -16.40 4.64
CA GLU A 176 15.86 -17.45 3.96
C GLU A 176 15.72 -17.35 2.43
N ASP A 177 14.62 -16.76 1.95
CA ASP A 177 14.38 -16.54 0.54
C ASP A 177 14.86 -15.16 0.03
N GLY A 178 15.51 -14.36 0.89
CA GLY A 178 15.95 -13.00 0.55
C GLY A 178 14.80 -12.02 0.38
N ILE A 179 13.63 -12.30 0.97
CA ILE A 179 12.44 -11.48 0.88
C ILE A 179 12.37 -10.56 2.09
N ARG A 180 12.28 -9.27 1.85
CA ARG A 180 12.15 -8.22 2.86
C ARG A 180 10.69 -7.83 3.03
N VAL A 181 10.32 -7.44 4.23
CA VAL A 181 8.98 -6.92 4.51
C VAL A 181 9.10 -5.62 5.31
N THR A 182 8.44 -4.59 4.84
CA THR A 182 8.35 -3.28 5.50
C THR A 182 6.91 -2.94 5.81
N THR A 183 6.65 -2.45 7.00
CA THR A 183 5.37 -1.85 7.36
C THR A 183 5.54 -0.33 7.46
N ILE A 184 4.87 0.41 6.58
CA ILE A 184 4.81 1.87 6.64
C ILE A 184 3.64 2.27 7.53
N ILE A 185 3.87 3.23 8.42
CA ILE A 185 2.91 3.72 9.41
C ILE A 185 2.70 5.23 9.18
N PRO A 186 1.86 5.62 8.20
CA PRO A 186 1.61 7.03 7.93
C PRO A 186 0.63 7.64 8.94
N GLY A 187 0.82 8.93 9.22
CA GLY A 187 -0.19 9.81 9.78
C GLY A 187 -1.19 10.31 8.74
N GLY A 188 -1.97 11.33 9.06
CA GLY A 188 -2.94 11.92 8.15
C GLY A 188 -2.30 12.44 6.85
N MET A 189 -2.94 12.19 5.71
CA MET A 189 -2.48 12.61 4.38
C MET A 189 -3.59 13.35 3.63
N ARG A 190 -3.24 14.36 2.83
CA ARG A 190 -4.16 15.02 1.89
C ARG A 190 -4.44 14.09 0.72
N THR A 191 -5.51 13.31 0.84
CA THR A 191 -6.00 12.36 -0.16
C THR A 191 -7.53 12.36 -0.18
N HIS A 192 -8.13 11.67 -1.11
CA HIS A 192 -9.58 11.46 -1.19
C HIS A 192 -10.19 10.63 -0.04
N TRP A 193 -9.37 10.24 0.94
CA TRP A 193 -9.81 9.45 2.09
C TRP A 193 -10.91 10.13 2.91
N PHE A 194 -10.89 11.46 2.96
CA PHE A 194 -11.82 12.26 3.77
C PHE A 194 -13.00 12.83 2.98
N ASP A 195 -13.09 12.60 1.67
CA ASP A 195 -14.07 13.25 0.79
C ASP A 195 -15.53 12.99 1.24
N ASN A 196 -15.82 11.80 1.74
CA ASN A 196 -17.16 11.41 2.19
C ASN A 196 -17.46 11.74 3.66
N PHE A 197 -16.52 12.33 4.40
CA PHE A 197 -16.70 12.66 5.83
C PHE A 197 -17.84 13.66 6.05
N PRO A 198 -17.94 14.77 5.28
CA PRO A 198 -19.02 15.75 5.46
C PRO A 198 -20.42 15.15 5.25
N GLU A 199 -20.57 14.22 4.30
CA GLU A 199 -21.85 13.54 4.04
C GLU A 199 -22.28 12.64 5.19
N GLN A 200 -21.30 12.18 5.99
CA GLN A 200 -21.52 11.36 7.19
C GLN A 200 -21.63 12.21 8.48
N GLY A 201 -21.62 13.54 8.36
CA GLY A 201 -21.62 14.45 9.51
C GLY A 201 -20.30 14.46 10.30
N ILE A 202 -19.20 13.98 9.70
CA ILE A 202 -17.87 13.96 10.31
C ILE A 202 -17.10 15.19 9.87
N PRO A 203 -16.54 15.98 10.79
CA PRO A 203 -15.74 17.15 10.42
C PRO A 203 -14.48 16.73 9.67
N LEU A 204 -14.12 17.49 8.64
CA LEU A 204 -12.84 17.31 7.97
C LEU A 204 -11.68 17.58 8.94
N PRO A 205 -10.59 16.83 8.86
CA PRO A 205 -9.40 17.14 9.63
C PRO A 205 -8.82 18.49 9.19
N ASP A 206 -8.18 19.19 10.12
CA ASP A 206 -7.45 20.42 9.80
C ASP A 206 -6.30 20.10 8.83
N GLU A 207 -6.26 20.79 7.68
CA GLU A 207 -5.25 20.58 6.65
C GLU A 207 -3.81 20.73 7.15
N ARG A 208 -3.60 21.52 8.22
CA ARG A 208 -2.29 21.68 8.88
C ARG A 208 -1.77 20.39 9.47
N HIS A 209 -2.67 19.44 9.76
CA HIS A 209 -2.34 18.11 10.29
C HIS A 209 -2.34 17.02 9.21
N LEU A 210 -2.35 17.42 7.94
CA LEU A 210 -2.26 16.50 6.81
C LEU A 210 -0.95 16.73 6.04
N GLN A 211 -0.22 15.65 5.79
CA GLN A 211 0.96 15.68 4.93
C GLN A 211 0.63 15.37 3.48
N ASP A 212 1.50 15.75 2.57
CA ASP A 212 1.43 15.35 1.18
C ASP A 212 1.70 13.83 1.06
N PRO A 213 0.87 13.04 0.34
CA PRO A 213 1.14 11.62 0.13
C PRO A 213 2.49 11.37 -0.57
N ALA A 214 3.02 12.33 -1.33
CA ALA A 214 4.36 12.24 -1.92
C ALA A 214 5.47 12.08 -0.86
N ASN A 215 5.34 12.69 0.32
CA ASN A 215 6.32 12.53 1.39
C ASN A 215 6.36 11.10 1.92
N VAL A 216 5.20 10.45 2.02
CA VAL A 216 5.11 9.04 2.43
C VAL A 216 5.60 8.12 1.32
N ALA A 217 5.32 8.45 0.05
CA ALA A 217 5.84 7.70 -1.10
C ALA A 217 7.38 7.72 -1.17
N GLU A 218 8.02 8.86 -0.88
CA GLU A 218 9.49 8.94 -0.78
C GLU A 218 10.03 8.11 0.38
N ALA A 219 9.32 8.04 1.51
CA ALA A 219 9.70 7.17 2.62
C ALA A 219 9.57 5.67 2.27
N ILE A 220 8.54 5.28 1.50
CA ILE A 220 8.41 3.94 0.93
C ILE A 220 9.60 3.65 0.01
N LEU A 221 9.93 4.57 -0.89
CA LEU A 221 11.05 4.44 -1.81
C LEU A 221 12.38 4.31 -1.06
N PHE A 222 12.60 5.12 -0.01
CA PHE A 222 13.76 4.99 0.88
C PHE A 222 13.86 3.58 1.48
N ALA A 223 12.78 3.05 2.06
CA ALA A 223 12.77 1.73 2.66
C ALA A 223 13.10 0.62 1.65
N VAL A 224 12.64 0.75 0.41
CA VAL A 224 12.92 -0.21 -0.67
C VAL A 224 14.39 -0.15 -1.12
N ARG A 225 15.01 1.03 -1.10
CA ARG A 225 16.40 1.25 -1.54
C ARG A 225 17.47 0.81 -0.55
N VAL A 226 17.13 0.56 0.70
CA VAL A 226 18.10 0.06 1.69
C VAL A 226 18.79 -1.20 1.13
N PRO A 227 20.12 -1.32 1.22
CA PRO A 227 20.87 -2.48 0.72
C PRO A 227 20.28 -3.82 1.16
N SER A 228 20.36 -4.82 0.29
CA SER A 228 19.69 -6.13 0.47
C SER A 228 20.07 -6.89 1.73
N GLY A 229 21.20 -6.58 2.34
CA GLY A 229 21.61 -7.14 3.65
C GLY A 229 20.89 -6.54 4.85
N SER A 230 20.03 -5.54 4.64
CA SER A 230 19.26 -4.85 5.67
C SER A 230 17.80 -4.66 5.24
N VAL A 231 16.92 -4.44 6.22
CA VAL A 231 15.51 -4.11 6.00
C VAL A 231 15.05 -3.07 7.00
N VAL A 232 14.32 -2.07 6.52
CA VAL A 232 13.51 -1.19 7.37
C VAL A 232 12.23 -1.97 7.70
N GLN A 233 12.14 -2.54 8.89
CA GLN A 233 10.98 -3.37 9.26
C GLN A 233 9.71 -2.54 9.46
N GLU A 234 9.84 -1.38 10.13
CA GLU A 234 8.74 -0.44 10.35
C GLU A 234 9.25 0.99 10.17
N LEU A 235 8.45 1.84 9.54
CA LEU A 235 8.77 3.25 9.34
C LEU A 235 7.52 4.10 9.55
N MET A 236 7.54 4.93 10.58
CA MET A 236 6.49 5.90 10.86
C MET A 236 6.80 7.23 10.19
N VAL A 237 5.82 7.78 9.48
CA VAL A 237 5.91 9.07 8.78
C VAL A 237 4.66 9.87 9.05
N THR A 238 4.78 10.92 9.84
CA THR A 238 3.63 11.75 10.26
C THR A 238 3.82 13.20 9.84
N PRO A 239 2.74 13.99 9.74
CA PRO A 239 2.87 15.45 9.63
C PRO A 239 3.73 15.99 10.76
N LEU A 240 4.53 17.03 10.48
CA LEU A 240 5.36 17.68 11.52
C LEU A 240 4.51 18.22 12.68
N THR A 241 3.26 18.57 12.39
CA THR A 241 2.27 19.09 13.36
C THR A 241 1.47 18.00 14.08
N GLU A 242 1.73 16.72 13.78
CA GLU A 242 1.12 15.61 14.51
C GLU A 242 1.50 15.67 15.98
N THR A 243 0.51 15.56 16.86
CA THR A 243 0.78 15.57 18.31
C THR A 243 1.61 14.35 18.70
N SER A 244 2.43 14.51 19.74
CA SER A 244 3.26 13.42 20.25
C SER A 244 2.40 12.21 20.64
N TRP A 245 2.98 11.06 20.46
CA TRP A 245 2.37 9.76 20.75
C TRP A 245 2.42 9.44 22.23
N PRO A 246 1.37 8.79 22.76
CA PRO A 246 1.49 8.18 24.09
C PRO A 246 2.46 7.02 24.09
#